data_d232b4c27726230b5095058d53d8b73e
#
_entry.id   d232b4c27726230b5095058d53d8b73e
#
_cell.length_a   1.000
_cell.length_b   1.000
_cell.length_c   1.000
_cell.angle_alpha   90.00
_cell.angle_beta   90.00
_cell.angle_gamma   90.00
#
_symmetry.space_group_name_H-M   'P 1'
#
loop_
_entity.id
_entity.type
_entity.pdbx_description
1 polymer ?
#
loop_
_entity_poly.entity_id
_entity_poly.type
_entity_poly.pdbx_seq_one_letter_code
_entity_poly.pdbx_strand_id
1 'polypeptide(L)'
;MKYEEEYQLKKQKLWRPLTVGLTAMMLAAPVYAQEIQTPAMGADTSVTQTAPSQHQEENKLAPYIGKTITKQIIEGNVTVPEAEIAAALKTKPGMQFTEAGLSEDLSAIYDLGWFYDLRPEFKTVPEGVQVIYHVMENPVYQKTDVEGNTVLNKQRVASFFDLEQGKIANLKDINKCVQKLEEEYRSNGYILARVTDVHMEKDGTLKVAVNEGVVEGFKVKGNVKTKDYVVTREMKLKKGEPFNAKAARRSMQRVYNLGYFEDVNIKLNPGREPNGVEVEISVVEMNTGTFGIGAGYSNADGFVGMVSIGDKNFRGIGDKINLRWEFGGEDNKNYDFSYTRPWLDDKETSATINLYDITNEYADYNIDGDEIARYDKKRRGQEITFSRRTHNEFVSNYITIKNRDDIYKGMADGYEDGSNQYYQPEFNNNKDKYESWMPENYMDRRKENFGVTRSITFGRVYDSRDNIYDPHEGKRIGYSVEWAGGMGGDFDFTKWTADWRYYFRAGGESVWALNLGAGYASGDMPLSQRFTMGGSDTLRGYEDDQFRGNSMLKATLEYRFPIVKKVQGVLFTDNGYAWDKRHEDEFDMGLLKNSYGVGLRINSPLGPVKLDYGYGEDGGKFHFSFGGQF
;
A
#
# COMPACT_ATOMS: atom_id res chain seq x y z
N MET A 1 18.88 27.31 37.34
CA MET A 1 18.48 25.97 37.79
C MET A 1 16.98 25.69 37.66
N LYS A 2 16.04 26.53 38.13
CA LYS A 2 14.58 26.27 37.96
C LYS A 2 14.08 26.29 36.50
N TYR A 3 14.70 27.07 35.62
CA TYR A 3 14.32 27.18 34.22
C TYR A 3 14.82 26.01 33.35
N GLU A 4 15.92 25.36 33.72
CA GLU A 4 16.44 24.18 33.00
C GLU A 4 15.70 22.89 33.34
N GLU A 5 15.22 22.73 34.58
CA GLU A 5 14.39 21.58 34.96
C GLU A 5 13.00 21.59 34.28
N GLU A 6 12.39 22.77 34.14
CA GLU A 6 11.10 22.92 33.45
C GLU A 6 11.25 22.68 31.93
N TYR A 7 12.38 23.02 31.35
CA TYR A 7 12.70 22.75 29.95
C TYR A 7 12.94 21.25 29.68
N GLN A 8 13.61 20.56 30.60
CA GLN A 8 13.85 19.11 30.49
C GLN A 8 12.56 18.30 30.74
N LEU A 9 11.70 18.74 31.66
CA LEU A 9 10.37 18.13 31.90
C LEU A 9 9.40 18.33 30.73
N LYS A 10 9.44 19.47 30.03
CA LYS A 10 8.67 19.70 28.80
C LYS A 10 9.23 18.87 27.64
N LYS A 11 10.56 18.67 27.55
CA LYS A 11 11.16 17.81 26.54
C LYS A 11 10.78 16.33 26.72
N GLN A 12 10.72 15.85 27.96
CA GLN A 12 10.29 14.48 28.24
C GLN A 12 8.80 14.22 27.97
N LYS A 13 7.93 15.24 28.11
CA LYS A 13 6.50 15.11 27.81
C LYS A 13 6.18 15.22 26.30
N LEU A 14 7.03 15.87 25.51
CA LEU A 14 6.86 16.00 24.06
C LEU A 14 7.39 14.81 23.24
N TRP A 15 8.24 13.94 23.86
CA TRP A 15 8.86 12.82 23.14
C TRP A 15 8.21 11.46 23.37
N ARG A 16 7.30 11.34 24.35
CA ARG A 16 6.66 10.05 24.65
C ARG A 16 5.58 9.55 23.68
N PRO A 17 4.80 10.39 22.97
CA PRO A 17 3.80 9.85 22.04
C PRO A 17 4.34 9.49 20.65
N LEU A 18 5.51 9.98 20.20
CA LEU A 18 6.02 9.76 18.85
C LEU A 18 6.94 8.55 18.70
N THR A 19 7.69 8.20 19.76
CA THR A 19 8.54 7.01 19.75
C THR A 19 7.74 5.72 19.90
N VAL A 20 6.58 5.76 20.55
CA VAL A 20 5.68 4.61 20.69
C VAL A 20 4.94 4.30 19.38
N GLY A 21 4.63 5.32 18.57
CA GLY A 21 3.96 5.12 17.28
C GLY A 21 4.86 4.52 16.18
N LEU A 22 6.12 4.95 16.10
CA LEU A 22 7.05 4.47 15.05
C LEU A 22 7.80 3.19 15.44
N THR A 23 8.14 3.03 16.74
CA THR A 23 8.69 1.75 17.25
C THR A 23 7.62 0.65 17.27
N ALA A 24 6.34 0.99 17.47
CA ALA A 24 5.24 0.04 17.34
C ALA A 24 5.06 -0.47 15.89
N MET A 25 5.40 0.32 14.85
CA MET A 25 5.34 -0.16 13.47
C MET A 25 6.46 -1.13 13.09
N MET A 26 7.63 -1.08 13.73
CA MET A 26 8.73 -2.03 13.46
C MET A 26 8.75 -3.25 14.40
N LEU A 27 8.22 -3.11 15.62
CA LEU A 27 8.11 -4.20 16.60
C LEU A 27 6.71 -4.86 16.62
N ALA A 28 5.74 -4.33 15.88
CA ALA A 28 4.35 -4.78 15.92
C ALA A 28 4.06 -6.07 15.13
N ALA A 29 5.02 -6.64 14.41
CA ALA A 29 4.79 -7.97 13.84
C ALA A 29 4.64 -9.06 14.92
N PRO A 30 5.40 -9.07 16.05
CA PRO A 30 5.13 -9.99 17.15
C PRO A 30 4.16 -9.45 18.23
N VAL A 31 4.04 -8.12 18.44
CA VAL A 31 3.24 -7.55 19.54
C VAL A 31 1.74 -7.54 19.23
N TYR A 32 1.32 -7.42 17.96
CA TYR A 32 -0.10 -7.56 17.61
C TYR A 32 -0.65 -8.98 17.76
N ALA A 33 0.21 -9.99 17.88
CA ALA A 33 -0.22 -11.32 18.28
C ALA A 33 -0.44 -11.45 19.81
N GLN A 34 0.07 -10.49 20.62
CA GLN A 34 -0.07 -10.51 22.09
C GLN A 34 -1.13 -9.54 22.65
N GLU A 35 -1.55 -8.50 21.89
CA GLU A 35 -2.57 -7.54 22.37
C GLU A 35 -3.98 -7.77 21.83
N ILE A 36 -4.21 -8.82 21.07
CA ILE A 36 -5.54 -9.38 21.00
C ILE A 36 -5.72 -10.20 22.30
N GLN A 37 -5.94 -9.50 23.39
CA GLN A 37 -6.62 -10.10 24.53
C GLN A 37 -8.00 -10.50 23.99
N THR A 38 -8.09 -11.73 23.51
CA THR A 38 -9.34 -12.46 23.60
C THR A 38 -9.81 -12.31 25.04
N PRO A 39 -11.07 -11.87 25.30
CA PRO A 39 -11.64 -12.09 26.60
C PRO A 39 -11.36 -13.57 26.90
N ALA A 40 -10.86 -13.85 28.08
CA ALA A 40 -10.61 -15.22 28.52
C ALA A 40 -11.93 -15.99 28.52
N MET A 41 -12.35 -16.46 27.38
CA MET A 41 -13.12 -17.67 27.25
C MET A 41 -12.05 -18.75 27.20
N GLY A 42 -11.82 -19.38 28.33
CA GLY A 42 -11.00 -20.57 28.45
C GLY A 42 -11.54 -21.63 27.48
N ALA A 43 -10.99 -21.66 26.32
CA ALA A 43 -10.96 -22.81 25.46
C ALA A 43 -9.49 -23.22 25.44
N ASP A 44 -9.11 -23.91 26.47
CA ASP A 44 -8.05 -24.91 26.40
C ASP A 44 -8.39 -25.78 25.18
N THR A 45 -7.71 -25.56 24.06
CA THR A 45 -7.69 -26.53 22.96
C THR A 45 -6.71 -27.66 23.29
N SER A 46 -6.81 -28.18 24.50
CA SER A 46 -6.50 -29.54 24.77
C SER A 46 -7.69 -30.37 24.25
N VAL A 47 -7.43 -31.39 23.48
CA VAL A 47 -8.37 -32.50 23.27
C VAL A 47 -9.12 -32.67 24.57
N THR A 48 -10.40 -32.33 24.61
CA THR A 48 -11.20 -32.39 25.82
C THR A 48 -11.38 -33.86 26.15
N GLN A 49 -10.40 -34.41 26.83
CA GLN A 49 -10.66 -35.55 27.66
C GLN A 49 -11.49 -35.01 28.81
N THR A 50 -12.73 -35.38 28.87
CA THR A 50 -13.56 -35.21 30.06
C THR A 50 -12.82 -35.89 31.20
N ALA A 51 -12.08 -35.11 31.99
CA ALA A 51 -11.57 -35.59 33.26
C ALA A 51 -12.76 -36.06 34.10
N PRO A 52 -12.76 -37.26 34.63
CA PRO A 52 -13.82 -37.69 35.51
C PRO A 52 -13.88 -36.73 36.71
N SER A 53 -15.09 -36.32 37.06
CA SER A 53 -15.38 -35.38 38.13
C SER A 53 -14.64 -35.73 39.41
N GLN A 54 -13.69 -34.91 39.82
CA GLN A 54 -12.81 -35.09 41.00
C GLN A 54 -13.55 -35.19 42.36
N HIS A 55 -14.84 -34.83 42.42
CA HIS A 55 -15.57 -34.72 43.68
C HIS A 55 -16.14 -36.03 44.28
N GLN A 56 -16.02 -37.20 43.61
CA GLN A 56 -16.45 -38.48 44.15
C GLN A 56 -15.32 -39.47 44.49
N GLU A 57 -14.06 -39.15 44.19
CA GLU A 57 -12.94 -40.05 44.35
C GLU A 57 -12.13 -39.87 45.64
N GLU A 58 -12.17 -38.65 46.26
CA GLU A 58 -11.40 -38.36 47.50
C GLU A 58 -11.65 -39.36 48.65
N ASN A 59 -12.86 -39.92 48.75
CA ASN A 59 -13.21 -40.88 49.82
C ASN A 59 -12.80 -42.32 49.50
N LYS A 60 -12.43 -42.68 48.28
CA LYS A 60 -12.07 -44.06 47.90
C LYS A 60 -10.57 -44.37 48.08
N LEU A 61 -9.73 -43.36 48.11
CA LEU A 61 -8.27 -43.53 48.23
C LEU A 61 -7.80 -43.58 49.67
N ALA A 62 -8.56 -43.08 50.64
CA ALA A 62 -8.21 -43.02 52.05
C ALA A 62 -7.69 -44.37 52.64
N PRO A 63 -8.25 -45.59 52.33
CA PRO A 63 -7.77 -46.84 52.84
C PRO A 63 -6.37 -47.27 52.36
N TYR A 64 -5.85 -46.62 51.30
CA TYR A 64 -4.60 -47.03 50.65
C TYR A 64 -3.45 -46.06 50.94
N ILE A 65 -3.74 -44.80 51.30
CA ILE A 65 -2.74 -43.78 51.58
C ILE A 65 -1.77 -44.21 52.66
N GLY A 66 -0.47 -44.04 52.41
CA GLY A 66 0.61 -44.40 53.34
C GLY A 66 1.01 -45.87 53.33
N LYS A 67 0.28 -46.76 52.61
CA LYS A 67 0.70 -48.13 52.41
C LYS A 67 1.83 -48.27 51.40
N THR A 68 2.69 -49.26 51.55
CA THR A 68 3.76 -49.53 50.58
C THR A 68 3.18 -50.10 49.30
N ILE A 69 3.56 -49.55 48.14
CA ILE A 69 3.25 -50.11 46.82
C ILE A 69 4.04 -51.39 46.65
N THR A 70 3.35 -52.51 46.61
CA THR A 70 4.02 -53.86 46.50
C THR A 70 4.21 -54.22 45.03
N LYS A 71 3.26 -53.86 44.17
CA LYS A 71 3.29 -54.15 42.73
C LYS A 71 2.47 -53.11 41.96
N GLN A 72 2.94 -52.79 40.77
CA GLN A 72 2.19 -52.05 39.77
C GLN A 72 1.89 -52.97 38.59
N ILE A 73 0.65 -53.05 38.18
CA ILE A 73 0.17 -53.92 37.10
C ILE A 73 -0.50 -53.05 36.06
N ILE A 74 -0.22 -53.33 34.80
CA ILE A 74 -0.84 -52.62 33.67
C ILE A 74 -1.72 -53.63 32.93
N GLU A 75 -2.97 -53.30 32.72
CA GLU A 75 -3.95 -54.16 32.05
C GLU A 75 -4.68 -53.39 30.96
N GLY A 76 -4.98 -54.05 29.83
CA GLY A 76 -5.73 -53.47 28.71
C GLY A 76 -4.86 -52.93 27.58
N ASN A 77 -3.54 -52.91 27.73
CA ASN A 77 -2.63 -52.65 26.64
C ASN A 77 -2.58 -53.83 25.66
N VAL A 78 -2.74 -53.58 24.38
CA VAL A 78 -2.74 -54.61 23.31
C VAL A 78 -1.53 -54.43 22.41
N THR A 79 -1.26 -53.19 21.99
CA THR A 79 -0.20 -52.87 21.04
C THR A 79 0.96 -52.13 21.70
N VAL A 80 0.68 -51.30 22.72
CA VAL A 80 1.70 -50.54 23.45
C VAL A 80 2.41 -51.49 24.43
N PRO A 81 3.76 -51.60 24.37
CA PRO A 81 4.49 -52.48 25.27
C PRO A 81 4.32 -52.09 26.74
N GLU A 82 4.04 -53.05 27.62
CA GLU A 82 3.94 -52.84 29.07
C GLU A 82 5.18 -52.13 29.64
N ALA A 83 6.36 -52.50 29.14
CA ALA A 83 7.63 -51.89 29.54
C ALA A 83 7.71 -50.38 29.29
N GLU A 84 7.10 -49.86 28.21
CA GLU A 84 7.04 -48.45 27.90
C GLU A 84 6.17 -47.70 28.90
N ILE A 85 5.00 -48.25 29.23
CA ILE A 85 4.07 -47.66 30.20
C ILE A 85 4.69 -47.68 31.60
N ALA A 86 5.28 -48.81 32.00
CA ALA A 86 5.95 -48.97 33.31
C ALA A 86 7.16 -48.04 33.47
N ALA A 87 7.87 -47.74 32.37
CA ALA A 87 8.99 -46.78 32.37
C ALA A 87 8.53 -45.34 32.63
N ALA A 88 7.31 -44.98 32.24
CA ALA A 88 6.74 -43.64 32.44
C ALA A 88 6.34 -43.39 33.90
N LEU A 89 5.97 -44.45 34.66
CA LEU A 89 5.52 -44.31 36.04
C LEU A 89 6.56 -43.64 36.92
N LYS A 90 6.13 -42.66 37.72
CA LYS A 90 6.96 -41.90 38.66
C LYS A 90 7.12 -42.66 39.99
N THR A 91 6.06 -43.33 40.45
CA THR A 91 6.14 -44.17 41.62
C THR A 91 6.71 -45.55 41.25
N LYS A 92 7.33 -46.22 42.25
CA LYS A 92 7.95 -47.56 42.07
C LYS A 92 7.56 -48.49 43.23
N PRO A 93 7.56 -49.79 43.00
CA PRO A 93 7.42 -50.74 44.10
C PRO A 93 8.41 -50.45 45.22
N GLY A 94 7.93 -50.49 46.49
CA GLY A 94 8.68 -50.10 47.70
C GLY A 94 8.42 -48.63 48.14
N MET A 95 7.85 -47.74 47.32
CA MET A 95 7.45 -46.45 47.76
C MET A 95 6.10 -46.44 48.48
N GLN A 96 5.83 -45.41 49.29
CA GLN A 96 4.52 -45.23 49.93
C GLN A 96 3.51 -44.71 48.88
N PHE A 97 2.30 -45.25 48.91
CA PHE A 97 1.20 -44.82 48.10
C PHE A 97 0.71 -43.47 48.61
N THR A 98 0.73 -42.47 47.73
CA THR A 98 0.22 -41.11 47.95
C THR A 98 -0.70 -40.71 46.82
N GLU A 99 -1.64 -39.83 47.09
CA GLU A 99 -2.54 -39.27 46.08
C GLU A 99 -1.76 -38.47 45.02
N ALA A 100 -0.76 -37.70 45.44
CA ALA A 100 0.12 -36.97 44.54
C ALA A 100 0.89 -37.91 43.60
N GLY A 101 1.46 -39.00 44.12
CA GLY A 101 2.18 -40.01 43.32
C GLY A 101 1.26 -40.71 42.31
N LEU A 102 0.02 -41.03 42.71
CA LEU A 102 -0.97 -41.57 41.77
C LEU A 102 -1.31 -40.56 40.65
N SER A 103 -1.54 -39.29 41.01
CA SER A 103 -1.83 -38.25 40.03
C SER A 103 -0.66 -38.06 39.04
N GLU A 104 0.58 -38.11 39.55
CA GLU A 104 1.77 -38.06 38.70
C GLU A 104 1.87 -39.26 37.75
N ASP A 105 1.58 -40.48 38.25
CA ASP A 105 1.59 -41.68 37.43
C ASP A 105 0.49 -41.65 36.35
N LEU A 106 -0.74 -41.28 36.71
CA LEU A 106 -1.84 -41.13 35.76
C LEU A 106 -1.49 -40.10 34.67
N SER A 107 -0.97 -38.92 35.09
CA SER A 107 -0.52 -37.89 34.15
C SER A 107 0.60 -38.40 33.23
N ALA A 108 1.56 -39.14 33.78
CA ALA A 108 2.67 -39.69 33.01
C ALA A 108 2.22 -40.73 31.96
N ILE A 109 1.21 -41.56 32.29
CA ILE A 109 0.62 -42.49 31.32
C ILE A 109 -0.18 -41.74 30.24
N TYR A 110 -1.01 -40.76 30.62
CA TYR A 110 -1.70 -39.93 29.65
C TYR A 110 -0.73 -39.15 28.74
N ASP A 111 0.36 -38.71 29.32
CA ASP A 111 1.41 -38.00 28.57
C ASP A 111 2.12 -38.88 27.52
N LEU A 112 2.00 -40.21 27.56
CA LEU A 112 2.45 -41.04 26.44
C LEU A 112 1.65 -40.81 25.17
N GLY A 113 0.39 -40.39 25.31
CA GLY A 113 -0.50 -40.03 24.17
C GLY A 113 -1.16 -41.24 23.48
N TRP A 114 -0.99 -42.47 24.00
CA TRP A 114 -1.52 -43.68 23.38
C TRP A 114 -2.91 -44.08 23.87
N PHE A 115 -3.40 -43.48 24.97
CA PHE A 115 -4.58 -43.91 25.69
C PHE A 115 -5.67 -42.85 25.70
N TYR A 116 -6.94 -43.25 25.44
CA TYR A 116 -8.10 -42.40 25.54
C TYR A 116 -8.83 -42.54 26.89
N ASP A 117 -8.64 -43.65 27.61
CA ASP A 117 -9.17 -43.85 28.95
C ASP A 117 -8.15 -44.58 29.85
N LEU A 118 -8.11 -44.21 31.12
CA LEU A 118 -7.19 -44.73 32.12
C LEU A 118 -7.88 -44.74 33.48
N ARG A 119 -7.98 -45.93 34.10
CA ARG A 119 -8.64 -46.11 35.38
C ARG A 119 -7.74 -46.85 36.34
N PRO A 120 -7.43 -46.30 37.54
CA PRO A 120 -6.70 -47.02 38.57
C PRO A 120 -7.63 -47.95 39.37
N GLU A 121 -7.17 -49.15 39.69
CA GLU A 121 -7.79 -50.07 40.63
C GLU A 121 -6.78 -50.40 41.73
N PHE A 122 -7.26 -50.57 42.94
CA PHE A 122 -6.41 -50.80 44.10
C PHE A 122 -6.78 -52.13 44.79
N LYS A 123 -5.79 -52.98 45.02
CA LYS A 123 -5.97 -54.23 45.78
C LYS A 123 -5.09 -54.25 47.05
N THR A 124 -5.72 -54.36 48.23
CA THR A 124 -4.98 -54.49 49.47
C THR A 124 -4.41 -55.91 49.60
N VAL A 125 -3.12 -55.99 49.90
CA VAL A 125 -2.39 -57.23 50.15
C VAL A 125 -1.75 -57.13 51.52
N PRO A 126 -1.39 -58.24 52.16
CA PRO A 126 -0.81 -58.23 53.51
C PRO A 126 0.43 -57.34 53.66
N GLU A 127 1.17 -57.12 52.60
CA GLU A 127 2.43 -56.35 52.57
C GLU A 127 2.26 -54.93 52.13
N GLY A 128 1.02 -54.47 51.73
CA GLY A 128 0.76 -53.13 51.28
C GLY A 128 -0.40 -52.98 50.29
N VAL A 129 -0.19 -52.32 49.19
CA VAL A 129 -1.18 -52.06 48.11
C VAL A 129 -0.62 -52.44 46.75
N GLN A 130 -1.42 -53.10 45.93
CA GLN A 130 -1.17 -53.28 44.50
C GLN A 130 -1.99 -52.24 43.74
N VAL A 131 -1.34 -51.49 42.81
CA VAL A 131 -1.96 -50.56 41.96
C VAL A 131 -2.09 -51.14 40.55
N ILE A 132 -3.30 -51.21 40.03
CA ILE A 132 -3.59 -51.71 38.69
C ILE A 132 -4.04 -50.56 37.84
N TYR A 133 -3.35 -50.32 36.76
CA TYR A 133 -3.70 -49.29 35.76
C TYR A 133 -4.41 -49.96 34.59
N HIS A 134 -5.75 -49.78 34.51
CA HIS A 134 -6.54 -50.22 33.35
C HIS A 134 -6.43 -49.15 32.28
N VAL A 135 -5.76 -49.44 31.19
CA VAL A 135 -5.56 -48.55 30.05
C VAL A 135 -6.44 -48.97 28.88
N MET A 136 -6.95 -47.99 28.13
CA MET A 136 -7.65 -48.23 26.87
C MET A 136 -6.94 -47.47 25.76
N GLU A 137 -6.39 -48.23 24.81
CA GLU A 137 -5.63 -47.66 23.69
C GLU A 137 -6.52 -46.88 22.73
N ASN A 138 -5.98 -45.79 22.14
CA ASN A 138 -6.67 -45.03 21.11
C ASN A 138 -7.04 -45.93 19.92
N PRO A 139 -8.10 -45.60 19.17
CA PRO A 139 -8.44 -46.32 17.94
C PRO A 139 -7.31 -46.30 16.91
N VAL A 140 -7.30 -47.29 16.05
CA VAL A 140 -6.38 -47.38 14.92
C VAL A 140 -6.77 -46.37 13.87
N TYR A 141 -5.85 -45.46 13.50
CA TYR A 141 -6.10 -44.42 12.51
C TYR A 141 -6.35 -44.99 11.11
N GLN A 142 -7.40 -44.51 10.45
CA GLN A 142 -7.77 -44.91 9.09
C GLN A 142 -7.73 -43.71 8.12
N LYS A 143 -8.31 -42.60 8.48
CA LYS A 143 -8.42 -41.39 7.64
C LYS A 143 -8.71 -40.15 8.48
N THR A 144 -8.47 -38.99 7.90
CA THR A 144 -8.86 -37.68 8.46
C THR A 144 -10.05 -37.13 7.68
N ASP A 145 -11.08 -36.68 8.38
CA ASP A 145 -12.20 -35.92 7.82
C ASP A 145 -12.25 -34.53 8.44
N VAL A 146 -12.44 -33.51 7.60
CA VAL A 146 -12.30 -32.11 7.99
C VAL A 146 -13.60 -31.34 7.70
N GLU A 147 -13.98 -30.47 8.64
CA GLU A 147 -15.11 -29.60 8.50
C GLU A 147 -14.77 -28.14 8.91
N GLY A 148 -15.59 -27.17 8.45
CA GLY A 148 -15.43 -25.74 8.78
C GLY A 148 -14.33 -25.00 8.02
N ASN A 149 -13.55 -25.70 7.22
CA ASN A 149 -12.49 -25.12 6.39
C ASN A 149 -13.05 -24.52 5.09
N THR A 150 -12.71 -23.28 4.77
CA THR A 150 -13.07 -22.59 3.52
C THR A 150 -11.84 -22.04 2.77
N VAL A 151 -10.80 -21.67 3.50
CA VAL A 151 -9.54 -21.11 2.96
C VAL A 151 -8.66 -22.20 2.37
N LEU A 152 -8.39 -23.24 3.16
CA LEU A 152 -7.64 -24.42 2.72
C LEU A 152 -8.62 -25.52 2.33
N ASN A 153 -8.39 -26.20 1.20
CA ASN A 153 -9.25 -27.32 0.82
C ASN A 153 -9.06 -28.52 1.79
N LYS A 154 -10.05 -29.40 1.88
CA LYS A 154 -10.05 -30.55 2.79
C LYS A 154 -8.82 -31.43 2.63
N GLN A 155 -8.35 -31.66 1.41
CA GLN A 155 -7.17 -32.47 1.13
C GLN A 155 -5.91 -31.84 1.70
N ARG A 156 -5.76 -30.50 1.56
CA ARG A 156 -4.62 -29.77 2.13
C ARG A 156 -4.64 -29.83 3.65
N VAL A 157 -5.79 -29.60 4.30
CA VAL A 157 -5.91 -29.72 5.76
C VAL A 157 -5.59 -31.14 6.22
N ALA A 158 -6.18 -32.16 5.58
CA ALA A 158 -5.91 -33.56 5.90
C ALA A 158 -4.43 -33.94 5.75
N SER A 159 -3.73 -33.33 4.79
CA SER A 159 -2.29 -33.60 4.58
C SER A 159 -1.37 -33.14 5.73
N PHE A 160 -1.85 -32.29 6.64
CA PHE A 160 -1.10 -31.95 7.86
C PHE A 160 -1.11 -33.09 8.90
N PHE A 161 -2.14 -33.95 8.85
CA PHE A 161 -2.28 -35.10 9.71
C PHE A 161 -1.63 -36.33 9.05
N ASP A 162 -0.30 -36.27 8.92
CA ASP A 162 0.53 -37.34 8.34
C ASP A 162 0.71 -38.47 9.38
N LEU A 163 -0.39 -39.17 9.63
CA LEU A 163 -0.46 -40.31 10.55
C LEU A 163 -0.42 -41.61 9.74
N GLU A 164 0.28 -42.63 10.27
CA GLU A 164 0.37 -43.92 9.59
C GLU A 164 -0.96 -44.69 9.68
N GLN A 165 -1.58 -44.94 8.54
CA GLN A 165 -2.80 -45.73 8.47
C GLN A 165 -2.59 -47.14 8.99
N GLY A 166 -3.51 -47.64 9.79
CA GLY A 166 -3.42 -48.97 10.40
C GLY A 166 -2.60 -49.03 11.69
N LYS A 167 -2.07 -47.88 12.17
CA LYS A 167 -1.43 -47.77 13.49
C LYS A 167 -2.31 -47.06 14.50
N ILE A 168 -2.05 -47.29 15.80
CA ILE A 168 -2.72 -46.54 16.86
C ILE A 168 -2.37 -45.05 16.74
N ALA A 169 -3.39 -44.20 16.87
CA ALA A 169 -3.19 -42.78 16.86
C ALA A 169 -2.56 -42.26 18.16
N ASN A 170 -1.48 -41.49 18.06
CA ASN A 170 -0.87 -40.83 19.20
C ASN A 170 -1.37 -39.37 19.32
N LEU A 171 -1.94 -39.02 20.47
CA LEU A 171 -2.49 -37.70 20.73
C LEU A 171 -1.42 -36.60 20.68
N LYS A 172 -0.16 -36.89 21.06
CA LYS A 172 0.93 -35.91 20.92
C LYS A 172 1.25 -35.59 19.48
N ASP A 173 1.21 -36.58 18.59
CA ASP A 173 1.48 -36.39 17.19
C ASP A 173 0.30 -35.67 16.52
N ILE A 174 -0.94 -35.98 16.89
CA ILE A 174 -2.13 -35.24 16.49
C ILE A 174 -1.99 -33.76 16.91
N ASN A 175 -1.62 -33.47 18.16
CA ASN A 175 -1.43 -32.07 18.62
C ASN A 175 -0.33 -31.33 17.86
N LYS A 176 0.79 -32.01 17.51
CA LYS A 176 1.81 -31.43 16.63
C LYS A 176 1.25 -31.09 15.23
N CYS A 177 0.41 -31.96 14.69
CA CYS A 177 -0.26 -31.74 13.42
C CYS A 177 -1.21 -30.54 13.48
N VAL A 178 -1.98 -30.40 14.56
CA VAL A 178 -2.84 -29.25 14.83
C VAL A 178 -2.01 -27.96 14.88
N GLN A 179 -0.91 -27.94 15.62
CA GLN A 179 -0.03 -26.76 15.70
C GLN A 179 0.54 -26.37 14.33
N LYS A 180 0.97 -27.33 13.52
CA LYS A 180 1.44 -27.08 12.16
C LYS A 180 0.35 -26.50 11.26
N LEU A 181 -0.87 -27.02 11.37
CA LEU A 181 -2.02 -26.52 10.63
C LEU A 181 -2.36 -25.07 11.02
N GLU A 182 -2.44 -24.78 12.32
CA GLU A 182 -2.69 -23.42 12.81
C GLU A 182 -1.58 -22.44 12.40
N GLU A 183 -0.32 -22.88 12.38
CA GLU A 183 0.79 -22.05 11.90
C GLU A 183 0.72 -21.79 10.40
N GLU A 184 0.26 -22.76 9.59
CA GLU A 184 -0.01 -22.53 8.16
C GLU A 184 -1.08 -21.45 7.96
N TYR A 185 -2.19 -21.52 8.69
CA TYR A 185 -3.21 -20.47 8.67
C TYR A 185 -2.64 -19.11 9.08
N ARG A 186 -1.88 -19.06 10.17
CA ARG A 186 -1.26 -17.84 10.70
C ARG A 186 -0.27 -17.23 9.71
N SER A 187 0.61 -18.04 9.12
CA SER A 187 1.60 -17.59 8.13
C SER A 187 0.95 -17.00 6.88
N ASN A 188 -0.24 -17.49 6.52
CA ASN A 188 -1.06 -16.95 5.43
C ASN A 188 -1.89 -15.72 5.85
N GLY A 189 -1.84 -15.32 7.13
CA GLY A 189 -2.52 -14.14 7.66
C GLY A 189 -3.86 -14.42 8.33
N TYR A 190 -4.31 -15.66 8.41
CA TYR A 190 -5.57 -16.07 9.06
C TYR A 190 -5.36 -16.29 10.56
N ILE A 191 -5.07 -15.21 11.29
CA ILE A 191 -4.65 -15.23 12.69
C ILE A 191 -5.74 -15.66 13.68
N LEU A 192 -7.00 -15.68 13.25
CA LEU A 192 -8.15 -16.12 14.04
C LEU A 192 -8.50 -17.60 13.82
N ALA A 193 -7.92 -18.22 12.80
CA ALA A 193 -8.18 -19.62 12.53
C ALA A 193 -7.68 -20.51 13.69
N ARG A 194 -8.54 -21.40 14.16
CA ARG A 194 -8.29 -22.34 15.23
C ARG A 194 -8.92 -23.69 14.90
N VAL A 195 -8.27 -24.74 15.37
CA VAL A 195 -8.89 -26.06 15.42
C VAL A 195 -9.72 -26.12 16.71
N THR A 196 -11.03 -26.22 16.57
CA THR A 196 -11.97 -26.15 17.69
C THR A 196 -12.33 -27.50 18.29
N ASP A 197 -12.22 -28.55 17.50
CA ASP A 197 -12.44 -29.91 17.95
C ASP A 197 -11.58 -30.89 17.16
N VAL A 198 -11.02 -31.88 17.88
CA VAL A 198 -10.32 -33.01 17.30
C VAL A 198 -10.68 -34.26 18.11
N HIS A 199 -11.37 -35.19 17.50
CA HIS A 199 -11.70 -36.45 18.13
C HIS A 199 -11.60 -37.62 17.16
N MET A 200 -11.36 -38.81 17.71
CA MET A 200 -11.25 -40.05 16.97
C MET A 200 -12.56 -40.81 17.07
N GLU A 201 -13.17 -41.13 15.95
CA GLU A 201 -14.33 -42.01 15.90
C GLU A 201 -13.93 -43.49 16.09
N LYS A 202 -14.89 -44.33 16.46
CA LYS A 202 -14.65 -45.78 16.68
C LYS A 202 -14.20 -46.53 15.43
N ASP A 203 -14.52 -46.00 14.24
CA ASP A 203 -14.10 -46.55 12.95
C ASP A 203 -12.67 -46.16 12.56
N GLY A 204 -11.98 -45.37 13.39
CA GLY A 204 -10.63 -44.87 13.13
C GLY A 204 -10.59 -43.60 12.31
N THR A 205 -11.72 -42.92 12.09
CA THR A 205 -11.76 -41.62 11.44
C THR A 205 -11.39 -40.52 12.43
N LEU A 206 -10.35 -39.74 12.13
CA LEU A 206 -10.00 -38.52 12.86
C LEU A 206 -10.86 -37.35 12.34
N LYS A 207 -11.79 -36.89 13.16
CA LYS A 207 -12.59 -35.68 12.86
C LYS A 207 -11.82 -34.46 13.32
N VAL A 208 -11.73 -33.47 12.42
CA VAL A 208 -11.05 -32.20 12.69
C VAL A 208 -11.98 -31.07 12.32
N ALA A 209 -12.42 -30.30 13.31
CA ALA A 209 -13.26 -29.11 13.09
C ALA A 209 -12.38 -27.85 13.15
N VAL A 210 -12.42 -27.06 12.08
CA VAL A 210 -11.70 -25.79 11.97
C VAL A 210 -12.69 -24.63 12.02
N ASN A 211 -12.39 -23.64 12.84
CA ASN A 211 -13.09 -22.36 12.80
C ASN A 211 -12.12 -21.27 12.35
N GLU A 212 -12.35 -20.69 11.17
CA GLU A 212 -11.43 -19.77 10.52
C GLU A 212 -11.59 -18.31 10.98
N GLY A 213 -12.59 -18.01 11.83
CA GLY A 213 -12.88 -16.65 12.32
C GLY A 213 -13.43 -15.73 11.24
N VAL A 214 -14.72 -15.46 11.27
CA VAL A 214 -15.45 -14.77 10.19
C VAL A 214 -15.67 -13.30 10.51
N VAL A 215 -15.50 -12.42 9.51
CA VAL A 215 -15.85 -11.01 9.59
C VAL A 215 -17.37 -10.84 9.54
N GLU A 216 -17.99 -10.42 10.62
CA GLU A 216 -19.45 -10.20 10.70
C GLU A 216 -19.87 -8.83 10.16
N GLY A 217 -18.98 -7.84 10.24
CA GLY A 217 -19.30 -6.48 9.79
C GLY A 217 -18.16 -5.50 10.01
N PHE A 218 -18.43 -4.26 9.61
CA PHE A 218 -17.52 -3.14 9.73
C PHE A 218 -18.19 -2.02 10.52
N LYS A 219 -17.41 -1.35 11.36
CA LYS A 219 -17.81 -0.16 12.09
C LYS A 219 -16.74 0.91 11.94
N VAL A 220 -17.14 2.10 11.52
CA VAL A 220 -16.21 3.24 11.39
C VAL A 220 -16.37 4.17 12.57
N LYS A 221 -15.26 4.66 13.11
CA LYS A 221 -15.22 5.63 14.20
C LYS A 221 -14.23 6.74 13.93
N GLY A 222 -14.55 7.95 14.40
CA GLY A 222 -13.68 9.13 14.28
C GLY A 222 -13.86 9.90 12.98
N ASN A 223 -14.69 9.41 12.06
CA ASN A 223 -15.10 10.13 10.86
C ASN A 223 -16.22 11.12 11.20
N VAL A 224 -15.99 12.40 10.95
CA VAL A 224 -16.96 13.49 11.20
C VAL A 224 -17.61 13.93 9.89
N LYS A 225 -16.82 14.24 8.89
CA LYS A 225 -17.24 14.66 7.55
C LYS A 225 -17.41 13.46 6.61
N THR A 226 -16.45 12.54 6.63
CA THR A 226 -16.40 11.39 5.73
C THR A 226 -17.51 10.40 6.04
N LYS A 227 -18.23 9.95 5.02
CA LYS A 227 -19.27 8.92 5.17
C LYS A 227 -18.64 7.53 5.34
N ASP A 228 -19.25 6.68 6.17
CA ASP A 228 -18.75 5.33 6.49
C ASP A 228 -18.43 4.51 5.25
N TYR A 229 -19.31 4.56 4.24
CA TYR A 229 -19.12 3.79 3.01
C TYR A 229 -17.87 4.19 2.22
N VAL A 230 -17.35 5.43 2.41
CA VAL A 230 -16.11 5.90 1.78
C VAL A 230 -14.90 5.17 2.36
N VAL A 231 -14.96 4.83 3.64
CA VAL A 231 -13.95 4.02 4.33
C VAL A 231 -14.14 2.54 4.01
N THR A 232 -15.37 2.04 4.16
CA THR A 232 -15.64 0.60 4.06
C THR A 232 -15.48 0.06 2.64
N ARG A 233 -15.72 0.87 1.60
CA ARG A 233 -15.48 0.47 0.19
C ARG A 233 -14.00 0.21 -0.12
N GLU A 234 -13.08 0.76 0.68
CA GLU A 234 -11.64 0.52 0.51
C GLU A 234 -11.17 -0.77 1.19
N MET A 235 -12.03 -1.43 1.95
CA MET A 235 -11.69 -2.67 2.65
C MET A 235 -11.45 -3.82 1.66
N LYS A 236 -10.37 -4.59 1.91
CA LYS A 236 -10.08 -5.85 1.23
C LYS A 236 -10.65 -7.05 1.98
N LEU A 237 -11.08 -6.81 3.21
CA LEU A 237 -11.88 -7.75 3.99
C LEU A 237 -13.33 -7.68 3.51
N LYS A 238 -14.03 -8.82 3.53
CA LYS A 238 -15.44 -8.87 3.19
C LYS A 238 -16.25 -9.53 4.29
N LYS A 239 -17.46 -9.04 4.48
CA LYS A 239 -18.40 -9.65 5.39
C LYS A 239 -18.71 -11.10 4.96
N GLY A 240 -18.68 -12.02 5.92
CA GLY A 240 -18.91 -13.45 5.68
C GLY A 240 -17.65 -14.23 5.25
N GLU A 241 -16.51 -13.57 5.04
CA GLU A 241 -15.25 -14.24 4.73
C GLU A 241 -14.35 -14.32 6.00
N PRO A 242 -13.43 -15.30 6.08
CA PRO A 242 -12.46 -15.39 7.15
C PRO A 242 -11.59 -14.14 7.27
N PHE A 243 -11.32 -13.71 8.52
CA PHE A 243 -10.47 -12.56 8.76
C PHE A 243 -9.02 -12.83 8.35
N ASN A 244 -8.45 -11.94 7.55
CA ASN A 244 -7.06 -12.01 7.12
C ASN A 244 -6.29 -10.74 7.50
N ALA A 245 -5.24 -10.88 8.32
CA ALA A 245 -4.44 -9.76 8.82
C ALA A 245 -3.65 -9.04 7.70
N LYS A 246 -3.23 -9.75 6.64
CA LYS A 246 -2.56 -9.13 5.49
C LYS A 246 -3.55 -8.25 4.72
N ALA A 247 -4.77 -8.74 4.50
CA ALA A 247 -5.84 -7.97 3.89
C ALA A 247 -6.27 -6.75 4.75
N ALA A 248 -6.27 -6.90 6.08
CA ALA A 248 -6.54 -5.81 7.02
C ALA A 248 -5.49 -4.70 6.91
N ARG A 249 -4.20 -5.03 6.93
CA ARG A 249 -3.11 -4.06 6.73
C ARG A 249 -3.22 -3.35 5.38
N ARG A 250 -3.53 -4.09 4.33
CA ARG A 250 -3.73 -3.51 3.01
C ARG A 250 -4.93 -2.57 2.98
N SER A 251 -6.00 -2.90 3.67
CA SER A 251 -7.17 -2.03 3.83
C SER A 251 -6.81 -0.73 4.52
N MET A 252 -6.07 -0.78 5.63
CA MET A 252 -5.58 0.42 6.32
C MET A 252 -4.77 1.32 5.39
N GLN A 253 -3.84 0.75 4.62
CA GLN A 253 -3.03 1.49 3.67
C GLN A 253 -3.88 2.14 2.57
N ARG A 254 -4.91 1.45 2.06
CA ARG A 254 -5.84 2.01 1.07
C ARG A 254 -6.61 3.19 1.65
N VAL A 255 -7.14 3.06 2.86
CA VAL A 255 -7.86 4.15 3.56
C VAL A 255 -6.93 5.33 3.83
N TYR A 256 -5.71 5.08 4.30
CA TYR A 256 -4.70 6.12 4.51
C TYR A 256 -4.35 6.85 3.21
N ASN A 257 -4.20 6.13 2.11
CA ASN A 257 -3.89 6.69 0.79
C ASN A 257 -5.02 7.53 0.16
N LEU A 258 -6.21 7.55 0.75
CA LEU A 258 -7.24 8.52 0.36
C LEU A 258 -6.78 9.96 0.66
N GLY A 259 -5.90 10.15 1.67
CA GLY A 259 -5.40 11.45 2.09
C GLY A 259 -6.44 12.29 2.84
N TYR A 260 -7.39 11.62 3.53
CA TYR A 260 -8.43 12.24 4.34
C TYR A 260 -8.17 12.11 5.84
N PHE A 261 -7.21 11.27 6.22
CA PHE A 261 -6.94 10.87 7.59
C PHE A 261 -5.46 11.03 7.94
N GLU A 262 -5.20 11.56 9.14
CA GLU A 262 -3.86 11.59 9.73
C GLU A 262 -3.43 10.22 10.25
N ASP A 263 -4.41 9.45 10.76
CA ASP A 263 -4.20 8.11 11.29
C ASP A 263 -5.38 7.19 10.94
N VAL A 264 -5.06 5.92 10.71
CA VAL A 264 -6.03 4.87 10.42
C VAL A 264 -5.62 3.62 11.19
N ASN A 265 -6.52 3.10 12.03
CA ASN A 265 -6.27 1.93 12.83
C ASN A 265 -7.41 0.92 12.71
N ILE A 266 -7.10 -0.38 12.81
CA ILE A 266 -8.09 -1.45 12.81
C ILE A 266 -8.04 -2.18 14.15
N LYS A 267 -9.21 -2.30 14.80
CA LYS A 267 -9.42 -3.07 16.00
C LYS A 267 -10.44 -4.17 15.74
N LEU A 268 -10.22 -5.34 16.34
CA LEU A 268 -11.15 -6.45 16.30
C LEU A 268 -11.98 -6.45 17.58
N ASN A 269 -13.29 -6.38 17.44
CA ASN A 269 -14.22 -6.56 18.53
C ASN A 269 -14.88 -7.96 18.39
N PRO A 270 -15.24 -8.62 19.50
CA PRO A 270 -15.98 -9.87 19.44
C PRO A 270 -17.28 -9.70 18.64
N GLY A 271 -17.56 -10.66 17.76
CA GLY A 271 -18.80 -10.74 17.02
C GLY A 271 -19.93 -11.38 17.84
N ARG A 272 -21.01 -11.74 17.16
CA ARG A 272 -22.14 -12.44 17.75
C ARG A 272 -21.95 -13.96 17.74
N GLU A 273 -21.35 -14.45 16.68
CA GLU A 273 -21.04 -15.87 16.52
C GLU A 273 -19.74 -16.25 17.22
N PRO A 274 -19.58 -17.50 17.67
CA PRO A 274 -18.32 -17.98 18.22
C PRO A 274 -17.17 -17.74 17.23
N ASN A 275 -16.12 -17.06 17.70
CA ASN A 275 -14.95 -16.68 16.87
C ASN A 275 -15.28 -15.72 15.69
N GLY A 276 -16.50 -15.15 15.64
CA GLY A 276 -16.86 -14.05 14.73
C GLY A 276 -16.26 -12.73 15.21
N VAL A 277 -15.95 -11.83 14.29
CA VAL A 277 -15.38 -10.51 14.63
C VAL A 277 -16.08 -9.37 13.91
N GLU A 278 -16.32 -8.27 14.64
CA GLU A 278 -16.66 -6.97 14.08
C GLU A 278 -15.37 -6.16 13.89
N VAL A 279 -15.08 -5.76 12.66
CA VAL A 279 -13.90 -4.97 12.33
C VAL A 279 -14.20 -3.49 12.55
N GLU A 280 -13.62 -2.90 13.59
CA GLU A 280 -13.73 -1.47 13.88
C GLU A 280 -12.56 -0.73 13.24
N ILE A 281 -12.87 0.23 12.35
CA ILE A 281 -11.91 1.10 11.68
C ILE A 281 -11.95 2.46 12.40
N SER A 282 -10.92 2.77 13.17
CA SER A 282 -10.77 4.05 13.86
C SER A 282 -9.91 4.97 13.01
N VAL A 283 -10.42 6.15 12.69
CA VAL A 283 -9.73 7.15 11.86
C VAL A 283 -9.62 8.48 12.58
N VAL A 284 -8.58 9.25 12.27
CA VAL A 284 -8.43 10.64 12.69
C VAL A 284 -8.52 11.50 11.43
N GLU A 285 -9.65 12.22 11.27
CA GLU A 285 -9.86 13.05 10.08
C GLU A 285 -8.93 14.26 10.08
N MET A 286 -8.42 14.58 8.90
CA MET A 286 -7.70 15.82 8.62
C MET A 286 -8.54 16.74 7.73
N ASN A 287 -8.19 18.02 7.70
CA ASN A 287 -8.83 18.95 6.78
C ASN A 287 -8.47 18.59 5.34
N THR A 288 -9.46 18.30 4.51
CA THR A 288 -9.30 17.95 3.09
C THR A 288 -9.53 19.12 2.16
N GLY A 289 -10.08 20.21 2.68
CA GLY A 289 -10.32 21.44 1.96
C GLY A 289 -9.06 22.31 1.90
N THR A 290 -8.80 22.91 0.76
CA THR A 290 -7.75 23.90 0.52
C THR A 290 -8.38 25.17 -0.02
N PHE A 291 -7.93 26.30 0.49
CA PHE A 291 -8.29 27.62 -0.01
C PHE A 291 -7.02 28.45 -0.17
N GLY A 292 -6.83 29.04 -1.34
CA GLY A 292 -5.70 29.89 -1.63
C GLY A 292 -6.17 31.22 -2.21
N ILE A 293 -5.54 32.29 -1.79
CA ILE A 293 -5.67 33.61 -2.40
C ILE A 293 -4.26 34.07 -2.72
N GLY A 294 -4.05 34.53 -3.94
CA GLY A 294 -2.82 35.18 -4.39
C GLY A 294 -3.14 36.54 -4.98
N ALA A 295 -2.21 37.46 -4.88
CA ALA A 295 -2.25 38.73 -5.58
C ALA A 295 -0.83 39.09 -6.03
N GLY A 296 -0.69 39.54 -7.25
CA GLY A 296 0.56 39.96 -7.83
C GLY A 296 0.36 41.25 -8.64
N TYR A 297 1.45 41.90 -8.96
CA TYR A 297 1.47 43.03 -9.89
C TYR A 297 2.61 42.80 -10.87
N SER A 298 2.29 42.79 -12.15
CA SER A 298 3.29 42.80 -13.20
C SER A 298 3.19 44.13 -13.96
N ASN A 299 4.29 44.56 -14.56
CA ASN A 299 4.24 45.78 -15.39
C ASN A 299 3.46 45.54 -16.70
N ALA A 300 3.35 44.29 -17.13
CA ALA A 300 2.62 43.90 -18.34
C ALA A 300 1.11 43.78 -18.09
N ASP A 301 0.72 43.03 -17.04
CA ASP A 301 -0.67 42.67 -16.77
C ASP A 301 -1.34 43.55 -15.71
N GLY A 302 -0.59 44.46 -15.08
CA GLY A 302 -1.08 45.24 -13.96
C GLY A 302 -1.32 44.37 -12.71
N PHE A 303 -2.45 44.58 -12.06
CA PHE A 303 -2.84 43.79 -10.89
C PHE A 303 -3.44 42.44 -11.31
N VAL A 304 -2.88 41.33 -10.81
CA VAL A 304 -3.37 39.97 -11.04
C VAL A 304 -3.78 39.38 -9.69
N GLY A 305 -4.99 38.85 -9.61
CA GLY A 305 -5.50 38.13 -8.49
C GLY A 305 -5.72 36.65 -8.82
N MET A 306 -5.55 35.77 -7.81
CA MET A 306 -5.82 34.34 -7.94
C MET A 306 -6.65 33.87 -6.75
N VAL A 307 -7.66 33.05 -7.03
CA VAL A 307 -8.41 32.30 -6.02
C VAL A 307 -8.35 30.82 -6.40
N SER A 308 -7.98 29.98 -5.43
CA SER A 308 -8.06 28.54 -5.58
C SER A 308 -8.89 27.92 -4.48
N ILE A 309 -9.76 26.98 -4.84
CA ILE A 309 -10.60 26.20 -3.93
C ILE A 309 -10.45 24.73 -4.31
N GLY A 310 -10.03 23.91 -3.36
CA GLY A 310 -9.92 22.47 -3.55
C GLY A 310 -10.52 21.71 -2.39
N ASP A 311 -11.02 20.52 -2.64
CA ASP A 311 -11.42 19.57 -1.60
C ASP A 311 -11.22 18.15 -2.12
N LYS A 312 -10.37 17.39 -1.44
CA LYS A 312 -10.11 15.99 -1.79
C LYS A 312 -11.23 15.05 -1.38
N ASN A 313 -12.12 15.50 -0.48
CA ASN A 313 -13.26 14.75 0.03
C ASN A 313 -14.52 15.64 0.06
N PHE A 314 -14.88 16.13 -1.11
CA PHE A 314 -16.01 17.06 -1.26
C PHE A 314 -17.29 16.44 -0.73
N ARG A 315 -17.98 17.15 0.17
CA ARG A 315 -19.21 16.71 0.86
C ARG A 315 -19.03 15.41 1.70
N GLY A 316 -17.81 14.95 1.94
CA GLY A 316 -17.53 13.72 2.69
C GLY A 316 -17.84 12.42 1.94
N ILE A 317 -18.09 12.48 0.63
CA ILE A 317 -18.46 11.32 -0.20
C ILE A 317 -17.28 10.76 -1.00
N GLY A 318 -16.08 11.32 -0.81
CA GLY A 318 -14.86 10.91 -1.48
C GLY A 318 -14.67 11.52 -2.87
N ASP A 319 -15.57 12.37 -3.33
CA ASP A 319 -15.41 13.11 -4.58
C ASP A 319 -14.34 14.20 -4.38
N LYS A 320 -13.59 14.50 -5.46
CA LYS A 320 -12.56 15.54 -5.45
C LYS A 320 -12.99 16.67 -6.35
N ILE A 321 -12.81 17.88 -5.85
CA ILE A 321 -13.04 19.11 -6.63
C ILE A 321 -11.82 20.01 -6.51
N ASN A 322 -11.44 20.64 -7.59
CA ASN A 322 -10.44 21.70 -7.62
C ASN A 322 -10.87 22.77 -8.61
N LEU A 323 -10.82 24.02 -8.17
CA LEU A 323 -11.08 25.20 -8.99
C LEU A 323 -9.95 26.19 -8.74
N ARG A 324 -9.29 26.61 -9.79
CA ARG A 324 -8.36 27.74 -9.80
C ARG A 324 -8.90 28.78 -10.75
N TRP A 325 -8.96 30.01 -10.29
CA TRP A 325 -9.39 31.16 -11.07
C TRP A 325 -8.40 32.31 -10.88
N GLU A 326 -7.85 32.77 -11.97
CA GLU A 326 -6.99 33.96 -12.04
C GLU A 326 -7.70 35.04 -12.80
N PHE A 327 -7.55 36.26 -12.32
CA PHE A 327 -8.19 37.46 -12.91
C PHE A 327 -7.26 38.67 -12.77
N GLY A 328 -7.26 39.54 -13.78
CA GLY A 328 -6.42 40.74 -13.86
C GLY A 328 -5.88 40.93 -15.27
N GLY A 329 -5.26 42.08 -15.56
CA GLY A 329 -4.85 42.45 -16.90
C GLY A 329 -6.03 42.75 -17.82
N GLU A 330 -5.76 43.18 -19.05
CA GLU A 330 -6.81 43.58 -19.97
C GLU A 330 -7.71 42.43 -20.48
N ASP A 331 -7.26 41.15 -20.44
CA ASP A 331 -8.03 40.01 -20.96
C ASP A 331 -7.82 38.69 -20.20
N ASN A 332 -7.09 38.69 -19.06
CA ASN A 332 -6.68 37.46 -18.38
C ASN A 332 -7.73 36.96 -17.38
N LYS A 333 -8.57 36.04 -17.84
CA LYS A 333 -9.48 35.26 -17.00
C LYS A 333 -9.15 33.80 -17.17
N ASN A 334 -8.14 33.32 -16.39
CA ASN A 334 -7.73 31.92 -16.41
C ASN A 334 -8.56 31.13 -15.44
N TYR A 335 -9.09 30.00 -15.87
CA TYR A 335 -9.73 29.04 -14.96
C TYR A 335 -9.33 27.61 -15.31
N ASP A 336 -9.14 26.84 -14.25
CA ASP A 336 -8.93 25.40 -14.29
C ASP A 336 -9.87 24.75 -13.28
N PHE A 337 -10.74 23.90 -13.76
CA PHE A 337 -11.72 23.16 -12.97
C PHE A 337 -11.54 21.67 -13.17
N SER A 338 -11.41 20.94 -12.08
CA SER A 338 -11.33 19.49 -12.06
C SER A 338 -12.34 18.91 -11.07
N TYR A 339 -13.09 17.91 -11.52
CA TYR A 339 -13.97 17.12 -10.67
C TYR A 339 -13.71 15.64 -10.90
N THR A 340 -13.46 14.89 -9.81
CA THR A 340 -13.23 13.45 -9.85
C THR A 340 -14.19 12.73 -8.94
N ARG A 341 -14.88 11.74 -9.46
CA ARG A 341 -15.64 10.76 -8.72
C ARG A 341 -14.92 9.41 -8.75
N PRO A 342 -14.30 8.96 -7.63
CA PRO A 342 -13.42 7.78 -7.63
C PRO A 342 -14.15 6.44 -7.70
N TRP A 343 -15.45 6.39 -7.38
CA TRP A 343 -16.28 5.19 -7.38
C TRP A 343 -17.59 5.45 -8.09
N LEU A 344 -17.69 5.12 -9.39
CA LEU A 344 -18.92 5.13 -10.16
C LEU A 344 -19.70 3.84 -10.01
N ASP A 345 -18.99 2.74 -9.79
CA ASP A 345 -19.52 1.38 -9.69
C ASP A 345 -18.72 0.54 -8.67
N ASP A 346 -19.20 -0.68 -8.38
CA ASP A 346 -18.54 -1.61 -7.45
C ASP A 346 -17.21 -2.18 -7.96
N LYS A 347 -16.82 -1.85 -9.20
CA LYS A 347 -15.58 -2.28 -9.85
C LYS A 347 -14.47 -1.22 -9.76
N GLU A 348 -14.58 -0.28 -8.82
CA GLU A 348 -13.61 0.80 -8.62
C GLU A 348 -13.36 1.63 -9.91
N THR A 349 -14.42 1.91 -10.68
CA THR A 349 -14.33 2.82 -11.83
C THR A 349 -14.36 4.26 -11.34
N SER A 350 -13.39 5.07 -11.72
CA SER A 350 -13.40 6.51 -11.49
C SER A 350 -13.69 7.28 -12.77
N ALA A 351 -14.32 8.45 -12.63
CA ALA A 351 -14.45 9.44 -13.70
C ALA A 351 -13.87 10.77 -13.25
N THR A 352 -13.11 11.39 -14.13
CA THR A 352 -12.57 12.75 -13.95
C THR A 352 -12.99 13.61 -15.12
N ILE A 353 -13.44 14.81 -14.84
CA ILE A 353 -13.74 15.86 -15.82
C ILE A 353 -12.81 17.03 -15.53
N ASN A 354 -12.07 17.48 -16.53
CA ASN A 354 -11.25 18.68 -16.48
C ASN A 354 -11.79 19.70 -17.50
N LEU A 355 -11.95 20.95 -17.07
CA LEU A 355 -12.35 22.08 -17.90
C LEU A 355 -11.34 23.19 -17.67
N TYR A 356 -10.74 23.70 -18.73
CA TYR A 356 -9.73 24.75 -18.60
C TYR A 356 -9.82 25.78 -19.71
N ASP A 357 -9.47 26.99 -19.35
CA ASP A 357 -9.25 28.13 -20.24
C ASP A 357 -8.14 28.98 -19.62
N ILE A 358 -6.93 28.81 -20.13
CA ILE A 358 -5.69 29.29 -19.50
C ILE A 358 -4.87 29.99 -20.56
N THR A 359 -4.51 31.24 -20.29
CA THR A 359 -3.56 32.00 -21.11
C THR A 359 -2.27 32.13 -20.34
N ASN A 360 -1.16 31.70 -20.92
CA ASN A 360 0.18 31.83 -20.34
C ASN A 360 1.14 32.30 -21.41
N GLU A 361 2.16 33.02 -20.97
CA GLU A 361 3.33 33.33 -21.77
C GLU A 361 4.17 32.07 -22.01
N TYR A 362 4.65 31.90 -23.22
CA TYR A 362 5.50 30.76 -23.65
C TYR A 362 6.70 31.30 -24.41
N ALA A 363 7.84 30.63 -24.17
CA ALA A 363 9.04 30.85 -24.96
C ALA A 363 9.23 29.73 -25.97
N ASP A 364 9.70 30.06 -27.16
CA ASP A 364 10.24 29.11 -28.12
C ASP A 364 11.76 29.18 -28.10
N TYR A 365 12.39 28.02 -28.21
CA TYR A 365 13.84 27.88 -28.21
C TYR A 365 14.32 27.25 -29.53
N ASN A 366 15.54 27.60 -29.95
CA ASN A 366 16.23 26.91 -31.05
C ASN A 366 16.77 25.55 -30.59
N ILE A 367 17.47 24.85 -31.50
CA ILE A 367 18.04 23.51 -31.19
C ILE A 367 19.10 23.59 -30.12
N ASP A 368 19.83 24.70 -30.03
CA ASP A 368 20.89 24.94 -29.05
C ASP A 368 20.33 25.29 -27.67
N GLY A 369 19.01 25.53 -27.57
CA GLY A 369 18.32 25.91 -26.34
C GLY A 369 18.30 27.44 -26.10
N ASP A 370 18.63 28.28 -27.07
CA ASP A 370 18.51 29.73 -26.96
C ASP A 370 17.08 30.16 -27.22
N GLU A 371 16.59 31.09 -26.40
CA GLU A 371 15.27 31.68 -26.60
C GLU A 371 15.23 32.53 -27.87
N ILE A 372 14.25 32.25 -28.74
CA ILE A 372 14.10 32.92 -30.03
C ILE A 372 12.78 33.66 -30.18
N ALA A 373 11.79 33.35 -29.36
CA ALA A 373 10.50 34.02 -29.39
C ALA A 373 9.78 33.84 -28.04
N ARG A 374 8.94 34.84 -27.73
CA ARG A 374 8.07 34.79 -26.56
C ARG A 374 6.68 35.32 -26.95
N TYR A 375 5.64 34.58 -26.58
CA TYR A 375 4.27 34.86 -27.01
C TYR A 375 3.24 34.35 -26.02
N ASP A 376 2.05 34.91 -26.06
CA ASP A 376 0.91 34.46 -25.31
C ASP A 376 0.16 33.35 -26.02
N LYS A 377 -0.05 32.26 -25.34
CA LYS A 377 -0.84 31.11 -25.80
C LYS A 377 -2.01 30.86 -24.86
N LYS A 378 -3.21 30.85 -25.47
CA LYS A 378 -4.43 30.42 -24.78
C LYS A 378 -4.68 28.95 -25.05
N ARG A 379 -4.83 28.20 -24.00
CA ARG A 379 -5.23 26.79 -24.02
C ARG A 379 -6.64 26.66 -23.46
N ARG A 380 -7.57 26.24 -24.30
CA ARG A 380 -8.96 26.03 -23.91
C ARG A 380 -9.39 24.60 -24.20
N GLY A 381 -10.07 23.95 -23.26
CA GLY A 381 -10.46 22.59 -23.53
C GLY A 381 -11.25 21.90 -22.44
N GLN A 382 -11.58 20.66 -22.75
CA GLN A 382 -12.23 19.73 -21.86
C GLN A 382 -11.68 18.33 -22.04
N GLU A 383 -11.56 17.60 -20.92
CA GLU A 383 -11.09 16.23 -20.89
C GLU A 383 -11.99 15.40 -19.98
N ILE A 384 -12.30 14.18 -20.42
CA ILE A 384 -13.03 13.21 -19.61
C ILE A 384 -12.20 11.95 -19.55
N THR A 385 -11.83 11.54 -18.34
CA THR A 385 -11.05 10.32 -18.09
C THR A 385 -11.87 9.33 -17.31
N PHE A 386 -11.98 8.10 -17.80
CA PHE A 386 -12.46 6.95 -17.06
C PHE A 386 -11.28 6.04 -16.73
N SER A 387 -11.16 5.65 -15.46
CA SER A 387 -10.13 4.73 -15.01
C SER A 387 -10.74 3.61 -14.19
N ARG A 388 -10.28 2.37 -14.41
CA ARG A 388 -10.77 1.18 -13.69
C ARG A 388 -9.62 0.31 -13.24
N ARG A 389 -9.67 -0.15 -11.99
CA ARG A 389 -8.75 -1.18 -11.49
C ARG A 389 -9.05 -2.53 -12.10
N THR A 390 -8.01 -3.33 -12.30
CA THR A 390 -8.12 -4.72 -12.75
C THR A 390 -8.24 -5.67 -11.55
N HIS A 391 -8.23 -6.99 -11.80
CA HIS A 391 -8.13 -7.98 -10.70
C HIS A 391 -6.86 -7.82 -9.87
N ASN A 392 -5.75 -7.40 -10.50
CA ASN A 392 -4.58 -6.96 -9.76
C ASN A 392 -4.83 -5.54 -9.23
N GLU A 393 -4.94 -5.39 -7.92
CA GLU A 393 -5.24 -4.11 -7.26
C GLU A 393 -4.23 -2.98 -7.53
N PHE A 394 -3.03 -3.33 -7.96
CA PHE A 394 -1.99 -2.37 -8.33
C PHE A 394 -2.11 -1.89 -9.77
N VAL A 395 -2.98 -2.49 -10.58
CA VAL A 395 -3.10 -2.17 -12.01
C VAL A 395 -4.43 -1.50 -12.31
N SER A 396 -4.37 -0.32 -12.93
CA SER A 396 -5.52 0.37 -13.49
C SER A 396 -5.33 0.66 -14.98
N ASN A 397 -6.42 0.53 -15.74
CA ASN A 397 -6.50 0.97 -17.13
C ASN A 397 -7.32 2.25 -17.18
N TYR A 398 -6.98 3.16 -18.08
CA TYR A 398 -7.76 4.38 -18.29
C TYR A 398 -7.93 4.72 -19.75
N ILE A 399 -9.01 5.47 -20.02
CA ILE A 399 -9.31 6.06 -21.31
C ILE A 399 -9.59 7.54 -21.06
N THR A 400 -8.92 8.42 -21.80
CA THR A 400 -9.17 9.87 -21.80
C THR A 400 -9.65 10.31 -23.16
N ILE A 401 -10.75 11.06 -23.20
CA ILE A 401 -11.24 11.75 -24.38
C ILE A 401 -10.95 13.22 -24.16
N LYS A 402 -10.24 13.83 -25.11
CA LYS A 402 -9.77 15.20 -25.04
C LYS A 402 -10.26 16.00 -26.25
N ASN A 403 -10.74 17.21 -26.00
CA ASN A 403 -10.94 18.26 -27.00
C ASN A 403 -10.25 19.52 -26.48
N ARG A 404 -9.17 19.92 -27.16
CA ARG A 404 -8.30 21.02 -26.77
C ARG A 404 -8.09 21.94 -27.95
N ASP A 405 -8.19 23.23 -27.72
CA ASP A 405 -7.92 24.30 -28.66
C ASP A 405 -6.75 25.15 -28.16
N ASP A 406 -5.66 25.16 -28.89
CA ASP A 406 -4.49 26.01 -28.64
C ASP A 406 -4.56 27.22 -29.54
N ILE A 407 -4.66 28.43 -28.96
CA ILE A 407 -4.91 29.68 -29.66
C ILE A 407 -3.73 30.62 -29.41
N TYR A 408 -3.16 31.16 -30.48
CA TYR A 408 -2.18 32.23 -30.38
C TYR A 408 -2.88 33.57 -30.06
N LYS A 409 -2.38 34.31 -29.07
CA LYS A 409 -2.97 35.58 -28.64
C LYS A 409 -2.17 36.80 -29.08
N GLY A 410 -0.88 36.68 -29.24
CA GLY A 410 0.02 37.77 -29.62
C GLY A 410 1.44 37.52 -29.16
N MET A 411 2.35 38.39 -29.53
CA MET A 411 3.69 38.39 -28.96
C MET A 411 3.63 38.94 -27.53
N ALA A 412 4.48 38.39 -26.66
CA ALA A 412 4.62 38.91 -25.30
C ALA A 412 5.20 40.34 -25.33
N ASP A 413 4.91 41.12 -24.29
CA ASP A 413 5.41 42.49 -24.16
C ASP A 413 6.95 42.54 -24.24
N GLY A 414 7.47 43.46 -25.01
CA GLY A 414 8.90 43.58 -25.31
C GLY A 414 9.40 42.71 -26.47
N TYR A 415 8.52 41.86 -27.03
CA TYR A 415 8.78 41.05 -28.23
C TYR A 415 7.92 41.53 -29.44
N GLU A 416 7.66 42.80 -29.51
CA GLU A 416 6.89 43.41 -30.58
C GLU A 416 7.58 43.26 -31.96
N ASP A 417 6.82 43.56 -33.00
CA ASP A 417 7.28 43.44 -34.38
C ASP A 417 8.65 44.10 -34.59
N GLY A 418 9.65 43.33 -34.99
CA GLY A 418 11.03 43.77 -35.18
C GLY A 418 12.00 43.53 -34.01
N SER A 419 11.50 43.25 -32.80
CA SER A 419 12.34 42.84 -31.68
C SER A 419 12.44 41.30 -31.55
N ASN A 420 11.49 40.59 -32.14
CA ASN A 420 11.40 39.13 -32.08
C ASN A 420 12.19 38.47 -33.22
N GLN A 421 12.96 37.46 -32.92
CA GLN A 421 13.80 36.76 -33.89
C GLN A 421 13.01 36.16 -35.07
N TYR A 422 11.73 35.77 -34.87
CA TYR A 422 10.87 35.30 -35.95
C TYR A 422 10.64 36.30 -37.06
N TYR A 423 10.76 37.59 -36.81
CA TYR A 423 10.50 38.69 -37.77
C TYR A 423 11.78 39.32 -38.28
N GLN A 424 12.96 38.88 -37.83
CA GLN A 424 14.22 39.43 -38.28
C GLN A 424 14.67 38.80 -39.61
N PRO A 425 15.18 39.58 -40.58
CA PRO A 425 15.71 39.06 -41.84
C PRO A 425 16.81 38.02 -41.65
N GLU A 426 17.60 38.13 -40.60
CA GLU A 426 18.69 37.22 -40.26
C GLU A 426 18.18 35.82 -39.91
N PHE A 427 16.99 35.71 -39.32
CA PHE A 427 16.34 34.47 -39.06
C PHE A 427 16.06 33.68 -40.34
N ASN A 428 15.50 34.35 -41.37
CA ASN A 428 15.21 33.72 -42.63
C ASN A 428 16.46 33.32 -43.43
N ASN A 429 17.60 33.98 -43.19
CA ASN A 429 18.87 33.72 -43.85
C ASN A 429 19.74 32.64 -43.15
N ASN A 430 19.43 32.28 -41.94
CA ASN A 430 20.18 31.33 -41.14
C ASN A 430 19.34 30.11 -40.75
N LYS A 431 18.63 29.54 -41.72
CA LYS A 431 17.68 28.41 -41.51
C LYS A 431 18.35 27.20 -40.85
N ASP A 432 19.59 26.87 -41.21
CA ASP A 432 20.34 25.76 -40.66
C ASP A 432 20.63 25.92 -39.18
N LYS A 433 20.68 27.15 -38.67
CA LYS A 433 20.86 27.48 -37.26
C LYS A 433 19.58 27.37 -36.43
N TYR A 434 18.45 27.69 -37.06
CA TYR A 434 17.16 27.79 -36.36
C TYR A 434 16.24 26.59 -36.58
N GLU A 435 16.72 25.54 -37.12
CA GLU A 435 15.99 24.31 -37.26
C GLU A 435 14.90 24.21 -38.32
N SER A 436 14.80 23.08 -38.91
CA SER A 436 13.81 22.73 -39.88
C SER A 436 12.39 22.58 -39.30
N TRP A 437 12.22 22.43 -37.97
CA TRP A 437 10.90 22.47 -37.35
C TRP A 437 10.33 23.93 -37.27
N MET A 438 11.13 24.92 -37.48
CA MET A 438 10.68 26.30 -37.63
C MET A 438 10.39 26.61 -39.11
N PRO A 439 9.17 26.89 -39.50
CA PRO A 439 8.84 27.27 -40.89
C PRO A 439 9.51 28.57 -41.29
N GLU A 440 9.70 28.75 -42.59
CA GLU A 440 10.25 29.96 -43.16
C GLU A 440 9.41 31.21 -42.87
N ASN A 441 8.10 30.99 -42.69
CA ASN A 441 7.14 32.01 -42.38
C ASN A 441 6.45 31.72 -41.05
N TYR A 442 6.54 32.66 -40.12
CA TYR A 442 5.91 32.57 -38.83
C TYR A 442 4.39 32.35 -38.90
N MET A 443 3.71 32.95 -39.89
CA MET A 443 2.26 32.77 -40.07
C MET A 443 1.91 31.32 -40.45
N ASP A 444 2.76 30.64 -41.20
CA ASP A 444 2.59 29.22 -41.51
C ASP A 444 2.86 28.37 -40.26
N ARG A 445 3.87 28.74 -39.47
CA ARG A 445 4.13 28.12 -38.20
C ARG A 445 2.96 28.23 -37.21
N ARG A 446 2.26 29.35 -37.21
CA ARG A 446 1.06 29.48 -36.37
C ARG A 446 0.00 28.44 -36.72
N LYS A 447 -0.21 28.15 -38.01
CA LYS A 447 -1.14 27.11 -38.45
C LYS A 447 -0.69 25.71 -38.05
N GLU A 448 0.62 25.46 -38.02
CA GLU A 448 1.17 24.17 -37.57
C GLU A 448 1.11 23.97 -36.06
N ASN A 449 1.03 25.02 -35.26
CA ASN A 449 1.13 24.99 -33.82
C ASN A 449 -0.15 25.27 -33.07
N PHE A 450 -1.09 25.94 -33.69
CA PHE A 450 -2.33 26.41 -33.07
C PHE A 450 -3.54 25.86 -33.80
N GLY A 451 -4.50 25.38 -33.06
CA GLY A 451 -5.71 24.77 -33.55
C GLY A 451 -6.27 23.72 -32.62
N VAL A 452 -7.26 23.02 -33.11
CA VAL A 452 -8.05 22.07 -32.33
C VAL A 452 -7.45 20.66 -32.42
N THR A 453 -7.13 20.09 -31.24
CA THR A 453 -6.77 18.69 -31.09
C THR A 453 -7.92 17.92 -30.47
N ARG A 454 -8.40 16.87 -31.15
CA ARG A 454 -9.33 15.90 -30.60
C ARG A 454 -8.67 14.54 -30.55
N SER A 455 -8.56 13.98 -29.36
CA SER A 455 -7.81 12.73 -29.18
C SER A 455 -8.47 11.77 -28.20
N ILE A 456 -8.12 10.49 -28.35
CA ILE A 456 -8.40 9.42 -27.38
C ILE A 456 -7.07 8.89 -26.89
N THR A 457 -6.91 8.82 -25.57
CA THR A 457 -5.74 8.21 -24.93
C THR A 457 -6.15 6.92 -24.26
N PHE A 458 -5.41 5.85 -24.51
CA PHE A 458 -5.49 4.61 -23.76
C PHE A 458 -4.22 4.47 -22.93
N GLY A 459 -4.39 4.12 -21.65
CA GLY A 459 -3.24 3.96 -20.79
C GLY A 459 -3.45 2.90 -19.72
N ARG A 460 -2.31 2.46 -19.18
CA ARG A 460 -2.24 1.52 -18.05
C ARG A 460 -1.21 2.00 -17.06
N VAL A 461 -1.56 1.87 -15.78
CA VAL A 461 -0.67 2.19 -14.66
C VAL A 461 -0.62 1.00 -13.72
N TYR A 462 0.59 0.57 -13.38
CA TYR A 462 0.88 -0.28 -12.22
C TYR A 462 1.43 0.62 -11.12
N ASP A 463 0.85 0.59 -9.92
CA ASP A 463 1.29 1.41 -8.79
C ASP A 463 1.24 0.60 -7.48
N SER A 464 2.43 0.21 -7.01
CA SER A 464 2.62 -0.53 -5.76
C SER A 464 3.35 0.28 -4.69
N ARG A 465 3.39 1.61 -4.82
CA ARG A 465 4.01 2.46 -3.80
C ARG A 465 3.30 2.31 -2.46
N ASP A 466 4.08 2.30 -1.40
CA ASP A 466 3.59 2.26 -0.01
C ASP A 466 2.78 3.51 0.32
N ASN A 467 3.26 4.69 -0.07
CA ASN A 467 2.59 5.97 0.05
C ASN A 467 2.64 6.71 -1.30
N ILE A 468 1.50 7.18 -1.79
CA ILE A 468 1.44 7.89 -3.08
C ILE A 468 1.97 9.32 -3.00
N TYR A 469 2.02 9.92 -1.79
CA TYR A 469 2.44 11.29 -1.56
C TYR A 469 3.92 11.41 -1.20
N ASP A 470 4.44 10.46 -0.42
CA ASP A 470 5.83 10.38 0.02
C ASP A 470 6.28 8.91 0.01
N PRO A 471 6.61 8.38 -1.17
CA PRO A 471 6.92 6.97 -1.33
C PRO A 471 8.32 6.64 -0.82
N HIS A 472 8.40 5.56 -0.02
CA HIS A 472 9.65 5.01 0.50
C HIS A 472 10.00 3.67 -0.16
N GLU A 473 8.98 2.94 -0.62
CA GLU A 473 9.12 1.63 -1.25
C GLU A 473 8.11 1.43 -2.37
N GLY A 474 8.46 0.55 -3.31
CA GLY A 474 7.56 0.16 -4.38
C GLY A 474 7.90 0.81 -5.71
N LYS A 475 7.00 0.69 -6.66
CA LYS A 475 7.19 1.21 -8.01
C LYS A 475 5.88 1.68 -8.63
N ARG A 476 6.01 2.64 -9.54
CA ARG A 476 4.94 3.05 -10.44
C ARG A 476 5.43 2.92 -11.88
N ILE A 477 4.67 2.22 -12.72
CA ILE A 477 4.96 2.05 -14.14
C ILE A 477 3.71 2.48 -14.90
N GLY A 478 3.83 3.48 -15.77
CA GLY A 478 2.76 3.97 -16.61
C GLY A 478 3.16 3.89 -18.08
N TYR A 479 2.20 3.56 -18.94
CA TYR A 479 2.34 3.74 -20.37
C TYR A 479 1.01 4.15 -20.98
N SER A 480 1.08 4.97 -22.01
CA SER A 480 -0.10 5.42 -22.74
C SER A 480 0.16 5.61 -24.22
N VAL A 481 -0.92 5.53 -24.98
CA VAL A 481 -0.98 5.86 -26.40
C VAL A 481 -2.11 6.86 -26.59
N GLU A 482 -1.79 8.02 -27.10
CA GLU A 482 -2.75 9.04 -27.52
C GLU A 482 -2.85 9.05 -29.04
N TRP A 483 -4.06 8.97 -29.54
CA TRP A 483 -4.37 9.03 -30.96
C TRP A 483 -5.26 10.25 -31.22
N ALA A 484 -4.77 11.17 -32.05
CA ALA A 484 -5.46 12.38 -32.49
C ALA A 484 -5.82 12.28 -33.96
N GLY A 485 -6.78 13.10 -34.40
CA GLY A 485 -7.23 13.20 -35.80
C GLY A 485 -8.45 12.36 -36.15
N GLY A 486 -8.58 11.14 -35.59
CA GLY A 486 -9.70 10.23 -35.90
C GLY A 486 -11.10 10.75 -35.53
N MET A 487 -11.18 11.73 -34.63
CA MET A 487 -12.43 12.43 -34.26
C MET A 487 -12.53 13.84 -34.91
N GLY A 488 -11.75 14.12 -35.96
CA GLY A 488 -11.56 15.43 -36.51
C GLY A 488 -10.62 16.30 -35.66
N GLY A 489 -10.53 17.58 -35.98
CA GLY A 489 -9.53 18.50 -35.44
C GLY A 489 -8.54 18.89 -36.53
N ASP A 490 -7.54 19.70 -36.17
CA ASP A 490 -6.57 20.22 -37.12
C ASP A 490 -5.29 19.40 -37.19
N PHE A 491 -5.09 18.45 -36.24
CA PHE A 491 -3.87 17.65 -36.09
C PHE A 491 -4.14 16.16 -36.10
N ASP A 492 -3.25 15.42 -36.76
CA ASP A 492 -3.27 13.96 -36.84
C ASP A 492 -1.93 13.38 -36.38
N PHE A 493 -1.91 12.79 -35.19
CA PHE A 493 -0.71 12.17 -34.63
C PHE A 493 -1.02 11.01 -33.71
N THR A 494 -0.01 10.20 -33.49
CA THR A 494 0.00 9.19 -32.42
C THR A 494 1.18 9.41 -31.50
N LYS A 495 0.92 9.52 -30.18
CA LYS A 495 1.91 9.82 -29.15
C LYS A 495 1.98 8.68 -28.15
N TRP A 496 3.15 8.07 -27.96
CA TRP A 496 3.44 7.04 -26.98
C TRP A 496 4.23 7.63 -25.82
N THR A 497 3.86 7.25 -24.59
CA THR A 497 4.61 7.64 -23.39
C THR A 497 4.82 6.44 -22.47
N ALA A 498 5.98 6.38 -21.84
CA ALA A 498 6.31 5.44 -20.78
C ALA A 498 6.97 6.19 -19.62
N ASP A 499 6.56 5.89 -18.40
CA ASP A 499 7.07 6.47 -17.15
C ASP A 499 7.29 5.33 -16.15
N TRP A 500 8.47 5.25 -15.60
CA TRP A 500 8.85 4.22 -14.65
C TRP A 500 9.53 4.86 -13.46
N ARG A 501 8.93 4.71 -12.25
CA ARG A 501 9.42 5.21 -10.97
C ARG A 501 9.66 4.04 -10.04
N TYR A 502 10.78 4.04 -9.38
CA TYR A 502 11.17 3.01 -8.44
C TYR A 502 11.74 3.62 -7.17
N TYR A 503 11.28 3.12 -6.01
CA TYR A 503 11.64 3.62 -4.69
C TYR A 503 12.12 2.47 -3.82
N PHE A 504 13.24 2.67 -3.14
CA PHE A 504 13.78 1.70 -2.20
C PHE A 504 14.49 2.37 -1.04
N ARG A 505 14.36 1.80 0.16
CA ARG A 505 14.96 2.33 1.37
C ARG A 505 16.48 2.20 1.31
N ALA A 506 17.17 3.29 1.65
CA ALA A 506 18.63 3.36 1.70
C ALA A 506 19.20 3.17 3.12
N GLY A 507 18.30 2.92 4.10
CA GLY A 507 18.60 2.81 5.52
C GLY A 507 17.86 3.87 6.34
N GLY A 508 17.27 3.49 7.46
CA GLY A 508 16.40 4.36 8.24
C GLY A 508 15.21 4.89 7.42
N GLU A 509 15.03 6.21 7.42
CA GLU A 509 13.99 6.90 6.63
C GLU A 509 14.52 7.44 5.28
N SER A 510 15.77 7.15 4.92
CA SER A 510 16.34 7.60 3.65
C SER A 510 15.86 6.72 2.49
N VAL A 511 15.71 7.34 1.31
CA VAL A 511 15.13 6.70 0.11
C VAL A 511 15.98 7.01 -1.12
N TRP A 512 16.24 6.00 -1.93
CA TRP A 512 16.63 6.17 -3.31
C TRP A 512 15.38 6.19 -4.19
N ALA A 513 15.25 7.19 -5.03
CA ALA A 513 14.17 7.32 -6.01
C ALA A 513 14.74 7.43 -7.42
N LEU A 514 14.33 6.52 -8.29
CA LEU A 514 14.68 6.49 -9.71
C LEU A 514 13.44 6.81 -10.54
N ASN A 515 13.55 7.72 -11.50
CA ASN A 515 12.51 8.04 -12.47
C ASN A 515 13.07 7.95 -13.89
N LEU A 516 12.53 7.05 -14.69
CA LEU A 516 12.86 6.89 -16.09
C LEU A 516 11.64 7.24 -16.93
N GLY A 517 11.84 7.98 -18.02
CA GLY A 517 10.78 8.35 -18.94
C GLY A 517 11.22 8.23 -20.38
N ALA A 518 10.30 7.81 -21.24
CA ALA A 518 10.49 7.79 -22.68
C ALA A 518 9.23 8.23 -23.40
N GLY A 519 9.37 8.92 -24.48
CA GLY A 519 8.29 9.37 -25.33
C GLY A 519 8.66 9.36 -26.80
N TYR A 520 7.64 9.07 -27.64
CA TYR A 520 7.76 9.15 -29.09
C TYR A 520 6.42 9.56 -29.69
N ALA A 521 6.45 10.40 -30.70
CA ALA A 521 5.26 10.74 -31.46
C ALA A 521 5.53 10.70 -32.95
N SER A 522 4.51 10.31 -33.72
CA SER A 522 4.51 10.30 -35.17
C SER A 522 3.30 11.05 -35.72
N GLY A 523 3.39 11.56 -36.93
CA GLY A 523 2.34 12.36 -37.56
C GLY A 523 2.51 13.87 -37.29
N ASP A 524 1.47 14.64 -37.57
CA ASP A 524 1.47 16.12 -37.47
C ASP A 524 1.12 16.57 -36.05
N MET A 525 2.06 16.34 -35.12
CA MET A 525 1.90 16.79 -33.74
C MET A 525 2.27 18.29 -33.63
N PRO A 526 1.38 19.13 -33.10
CA PRO A 526 1.68 20.56 -32.96
C PRO A 526 2.82 20.78 -31.96
N LEU A 527 3.63 21.83 -32.17
CA LEU A 527 4.75 22.19 -31.31
C LEU A 527 4.33 22.32 -29.84
N SER A 528 3.14 22.85 -29.60
CA SER A 528 2.56 23.06 -28.27
C SER A 528 2.30 21.74 -27.49
N GLN A 529 2.33 20.58 -28.15
CA GLN A 529 2.07 19.26 -27.55
C GLN A 529 3.26 18.30 -27.67
N ARG A 530 4.39 18.76 -28.22
CA ARG A 530 5.64 17.99 -28.23
C ARG A 530 6.13 17.70 -26.83
N PHE A 531 7.01 16.73 -26.70
CA PHE A 531 7.69 16.49 -25.45
C PHE A 531 8.64 17.64 -25.15
N THR A 532 8.69 18.00 -23.87
CA THR A 532 9.55 19.10 -23.41
C THR A 532 10.48 18.58 -22.29
N MET A 533 11.67 19.13 -22.26
CA MET A 533 12.67 18.90 -21.23
C MET A 533 13.27 20.23 -20.79
N GLY A 534 13.51 20.35 -19.49
CA GLY A 534 13.92 21.56 -18.79
C GLY A 534 12.94 21.88 -17.67
N GLY A 535 13.42 22.51 -16.60
CA GLY A 535 12.61 22.92 -15.46
C GLY A 535 12.50 21.90 -14.35
N SER A 536 11.70 22.23 -13.35
CA SER A 536 11.63 21.56 -12.03
C SER A 536 11.25 20.09 -12.06
N ASP A 537 10.52 19.62 -13.07
CA ASP A 537 9.92 18.28 -13.11
C ASP A 537 10.61 17.34 -14.10
N THR A 538 11.54 17.84 -14.89
CA THR A 538 12.19 17.06 -15.96
C THR A 538 13.70 17.11 -15.89
N LEU A 539 14.31 18.28 -16.08
CA LEU A 539 15.75 18.49 -16.14
C LEU A 539 16.11 19.78 -15.41
N ARG A 540 16.38 19.69 -14.12
CA ARG A 540 16.69 20.84 -13.26
C ARG A 540 18.05 21.44 -13.64
N GLY A 541 18.20 22.75 -13.55
CA GLY A 541 19.41 23.45 -14.01
C GLY A 541 19.29 24.02 -15.43
N TYR A 542 18.14 23.80 -16.08
CA TYR A 542 17.78 24.37 -17.40
C TYR A 542 16.48 25.14 -17.28
N GLU A 543 16.15 26.00 -18.28
CA GLU A 543 14.89 26.74 -18.32
C GLU A 543 13.70 25.80 -18.53
N ASP A 544 12.52 26.25 -18.13
CA ASP A 544 11.30 25.49 -18.33
C ASP A 544 11.04 25.28 -19.83
N ASP A 545 10.81 23.99 -20.21
CA ASP A 545 10.52 23.61 -21.60
C ASP A 545 11.63 23.98 -22.63
N GLN A 546 12.88 24.12 -22.20
CA GLN A 546 14.00 24.58 -23.03
C GLN A 546 14.25 23.67 -24.24
N PHE A 547 14.14 22.37 -24.09
CA PHE A 547 14.32 21.40 -25.18
C PHE A 547 12.98 20.78 -25.56
N ARG A 548 12.70 20.68 -26.86
CA ARG A 548 11.43 20.17 -27.38
C ARG A 548 11.64 19.20 -28.52
N GLY A 549 10.75 18.23 -28.65
CA GLY A 549 10.78 17.31 -29.78
C GLY A 549 9.62 16.34 -29.78
N ASN A 550 9.51 15.56 -30.84
CA ASN A 550 8.57 14.46 -30.93
C ASN A 550 9.10 13.16 -30.30
N SER A 551 10.34 13.18 -29.81
CA SER A 551 10.96 12.09 -29.06
C SER A 551 11.58 12.64 -27.77
N MET A 552 11.58 11.85 -26.69
CA MET A 552 12.26 12.22 -25.44
C MET A 552 12.79 11.01 -24.68
N LEU A 553 13.88 11.21 -23.96
CA LEU A 553 14.36 10.31 -22.91
C LEU A 553 14.69 11.13 -21.66
N LYS A 554 14.36 10.60 -20.47
CA LYS A 554 14.78 11.18 -19.19
C LYS A 554 15.15 10.09 -18.19
N ALA A 555 16.11 10.42 -17.33
CA ALA A 555 16.50 9.60 -16.19
C ALA A 555 16.87 10.52 -15.01
N THR A 556 16.17 10.40 -13.89
CA THR A 556 16.42 11.13 -12.67
C THR A 556 16.74 10.15 -11.56
N LEU A 557 17.82 10.38 -10.84
CA LEU A 557 18.14 9.66 -9.61
C LEU A 557 18.20 10.66 -8.46
N GLU A 558 17.42 10.40 -7.40
CA GLU A 558 17.41 11.18 -6.18
C GLU A 558 17.79 10.33 -4.97
N TYR A 559 18.60 10.90 -4.09
CA TYR A 559 18.79 10.42 -2.72
C TYR A 559 18.11 11.38 -1.77
N ARG A 560 17.06 10.91 -1.10
CA ARG A 560 16.25 11.68 -0.15
C ARG A 560 16.57 11.26 1.26
N PHE A 561 16.78 12.21 2.15
CA PHE A 561 17.13 11.95 3.55
C PHE A 561 16.42 12.93 4.48
N PRO A 562 16.01 12.50 5.69
CA PRO A 562 15.33 13.37 6.63
C PRO A 562 16.34 14.38 7.22
N ILE A 563 15.95 15.66 7.30
CA ILE A 563 16.70 16.70 8.00
C ILE A 563 16.05 16.98 9.36
N VAL A 564 14.77 17.35 9.31
CA VAL A 564 13.91 17.52 10.48
C VAL A 564 12.50 17.06 10.15
N LYS A 565 11.63 16.97 11.13
CA LYS A 565 10.23 16.59 10.92
C LYS A 565 9.60 17.44 9.81
N LYS A 566 9.02 16.79 8.79
CA LYS A 566 8.39 17.41 7.60
C LYS A 566 9.37 18.08 6.62
N VAL A 567 10.70 17.96 6.79
CA VAL A 567 11.68 18.49 5.86
C VAL A 567 12.68 17.41 5.50
N GLN A 568 12.80 17.14 4.20
CA GLN A 568 13.78 16.21 3.64
C GLN A 568 14.79 16.98 2.79
N GLY A 569 16.05 16.59 2.86
CA GLY A 569 17.08 16.97 1.92
C GLY A 569 17.07 16.03 0.71
N VAL A 570 17.46 16.55 -0.44
CA VAL A 570 17.56 15.80 -1.68
C VAL A 570 18.89 16.09 -2.35
N LEU A 571 19.59 15.04 -2.76
CA LEU A 571 20.67 15.12 -3.74
C LEU A 571 20.18 14.48 -5.02
N PHE A 572 20.43 15.09 -6.16
CA PHE A 572 19.91 14.57 -7.42
C PHE A 572 20.88 14.69 -8.59
N THR A 573 20.65 13.85 -9.58
CA THR A 573 21.17 14.01 -10.94
C THR A 573 20.05 13.73 -11.92
N ASP A 574 19.91 14.64 -12.89
CA ASP A 574 18.95 14.52 -13.99
C ASP A 574 19.72 14.38 -15.31
N ASN A 575 19.24 13.50 -16.16
CA ASN A 575 19.77 13.26 -17.49
C ASN A 575 18.60 13.18 -18.46
N GLY A 576 18.69 13.84 -19.58
CA GLY A 576 17.62 13.74 -20.57
C GLY A 576 17.76 14.71 -21.73
N TYR A 577 16.93 14.48 -22.73
CA TYR A 577 16.81 15.35 -23.89
C TYR A 577 15.48 15.10 -24.60
N ALA A 578 14.98 16.13 -25.25
CA ALA A 578 13.85 16.04 -26.19
C ALA A 578 14.33 16.50 -27.57
N TRP A 579 14.08 15.72 -28.59
CA TRP A 579 14.55 15.99 -29.96
C TRP A 579 13.49 15.69 -31.00
N ASP A 580 13.65 16.31 -32.17
CA ASP A 580 12.80 16.07 -33.34
C ASP A 580 13.54 15.24 -34.38
N LYS A 581 13.02 14.05 -34.71
CA LYS A 581 13.60 13.17 -35.70
C LYS A 581 13.78 13.78 -37.10
N ARG A 582 13.07 14.88 -37.40
CA ARG A 582 13.23 15.59 -38.68
C ARG A 582 14.61 16.21 -38.85
N HIS A 583 15.38 16.38 -37.75
CA HIS A 583 16.68 17.06 -37.74
C HIS A 583 17.84 16.14 -37.49
N GLU A 584 17.61 15.09 -36.74
CA GLU A 584 18.65 14.17 -36.32
C GLU A 584 18.17 12.76 -36.70
N ASP A 585 18.68 12.24 -37.79
CA ASP A 585 18.30 10.95 -38.32
C ASP A 585 18.61 9.80 -37.35
N GLU A 586 19.54 10.00 -36.40
CA GLU A 586 19.91 9.02 -35.38
C GLU A 586 20.01 9.65 -34.01
N PHE A 587 19.54 8.93 -32.98
CA PHE A 587 19.74 9.30 -31.57
C PHE A 587 21.22 9.13 -31.19
N ASP A 588 21.85 10.20 -30.75
CA ASP A 588 23.19 10.17 -30.17
C ASP A 588 23.13 10.36 -28.65
N MET A 589 23.76 9.45 -27.91
CA MET A 589 23.88 9.58 -26.44
C MET A 589 24.62 10.87 -26.01
N GLY A 590 25.44 11.45 -26.89
CA GLY A 590 26.11 12.73 -26.67
C GLY A 590 25.18 13.92 -26.58
N LEU A 591 23.94 13.80 -27.09
CA LEU A 591 22.91 14.86 -27.00
C LEU A 591 22.25 14.94 -25.64
N LEU A 592 22.40 13.91 -24.79
CA LEU A 592 21.80 13.91 -23.47
C LEU A 592 22.39 15.03 -22.62
N LYS A 593 21.53 15.93 -22.18
CA LYS A 593 21.86 16.97 -21.23
C LYS A 593 21.91 16.40 -19.82
N ASN A 594 22.86 16.86 -19.03
CA ASN A 594 23.11 16.40 -17.68
C ASN A 594 23.00 17.56 -16.70
N SER A 595 22.44 17.30 -15.54
CA SER A 595 22.49 18.22 -14.41
C SER A 595 22.62 17.47 -13.09
N TYR A 596 23.07 18.16 -12.08
CA TYR A 596 23.14 17.68 -10.70
C TYR A 596 22.79 18.81 -9.75
N GLY A 597 22.36 18.47 -8.56
CA GLY A 597 21.99 19.51 -7.61
C GLY A 597 21.53 19.01 -6.27
N VAL A 598 21.06 19.98 -5.50
CA VAL A 598 20.56 19.78 -4.15
C VAL A 598 19.15 20.36 -4.02
N GLY A 599 18.35 19.81 -3.12
CA GLY A 599 16.99 20.31 -2.93
C GLY A 599 16.44 20.06 -1.54
N LEU A 600 15.31 20.69 -1.30
CA LEU A 600 14.51 20.52 -0.09
C LEU A 600 13.07 20.12 -0.46
N ARG A 601 12.51 19.22 0.33
CA ARG A 601 11.11 18.83 0.29
C ARG A 601 10.48 19.20 1.62
N ILE A 602 9.48 20.08 1.59
CA ILE A 602 8.84 20.62 2.79
C ILE A 602 7.37 20.23 2.76
N ASN A 603 6.93 19.40 3.68
CA ASN A 603 5.52 19.05 3.84
C ASN A 603 4.79 20.17 4.56
N SER A 604 4.16 21.08 3.79
CA SER A 604 3.40 22.22 4.30
C SER A 604 1.90 21.90 4.40
N PRO A 605 1.13 22.68 5.17
CA PRO A 605 -0.34 22.58 5.19
C PRO A 605 -1.00 22.82 3.83
N LEU A 606 -0.31 23.54 2.92
CA LEU A 606 -0.77 23.82 1.56
C LEU A 606 -0.37 22.72 0.55
N GLY A 607 0.34 21.72 0.99
CA GLY A 607 0.91 20.65 0.19
C GLY A 607 2.43 20.62 0.19
N PRO A 608 3.05 19.62 -0.45
CA PRO A 608 4.50 19.54 -0.54
C PRO A 608 5.06 20.71 -1.36
N VAL A 609 6.12 21.32 -0.84
CA VAL A 609 6.91 22.36 -1.51
C VAL A 609 8.25 21.78 -1.90
N LYS A 610 8.67 21.98 -3.15
CA LYS A 610 9.97 21.60 -3.67
C LYS A 610 10.80 22.86 -3.93
N LEU A 611 12.01 22.88 -3.40
CA LEU A 611 13.01 23.91 -3.63
C LEU A 611 14.26 23.19 -4.13
N ASP A 612 14.63 23.40 -5.38
CA ASP A 612 15.78 22.71 -5.99
C ASP A 612 16.75 23.74 -6.58
N TYR A 613 18.04 23.51 -6.40
CA TYR A 613 19.10 24.21 -7.11
C TYR A 613 19.84 23.20 -7.97
N GLY A 614 19.65 23.31 -9.28
CA GLY A 614 20.26 22.45 -10.29
C GLY A 614 21.35 23.18 -11.04
N TYR A 615 22.43 22.47 -11.35
CA TYR A 615 23.55 22.98 -12.14
C TYR A 615 23.66 22.16 -13.42
N GLY A 616 23.41 22.82 -14.57
CA GLY A 616 23.50 22.28 -15.91
C GLY A 616 24.65 22.92 -16.70
N GLU A 617 24.66 22.73 -18.02
CA GLU A 617 25.68 23.31 -18.92
C GLU A 617 25.66 24.85 -18.90
N ASP A 618 24.46 25.44 -18.82
CA ASP A 618 24.25 26.90 -18.82
C ASP A 618 24.40 27.55 -17.43
N GLY A 619 24.86 26.78 -16.43
CA GLY A 619 25.06 27.25 -15.07
C GLY A 619 24.01 26.76 -14.08
N GLY A 620 23.94 27.44 -12.92
CA GLY A 620 23.02 27.07 -11.85
C GLY A 620 21.67 27.78 -11.94
N LYS A 621 20.56 27.03 -11.78
CA LYS A 621 19.21 27.56 -11.74
C LYS A 621 18.47 27.11 -10.49
N PHE A 622 17.67 28.01 -9.94
CA PHE A 622 16.81 27.75 -8.81
C PHE A 622 15.39 27.45 -9.29
N HIS A 623 14.85 26.33 -8.83
CA HIS A 623 13.50 25.89 -9.16
C HIS A 623 12.64 25.84 -7.91
N PHE A 624 11.45 26.39 -8.00
CA PHE A 624 10.43 26.37 -6.97
C PHE A 624 9.17 25.73 -7.54
N SER A 625 8.63 24.74 -6.87
CA SER A 625 7.35 24.16 -7.29
C SER A 625 6.51 23.66 -6.13
N PHE A 626 5.19 23.66 -6.31
CA PHE A 626 4.23 23.00 -5.45
C PHE A 626 3.82 21.67 -6.08
N GLY A 627 3.78 20.61 -5.30
CA GLY A 627 3.29 19.33 -5.81
C GLY A 627 3.92 18.13 -5.13
N GLY A 628 3.39 16.95 -5.44
CA GLY A 628 3.92 15.68 -4.92
C GLY A 628 5.33 15.40 -5.44
N GLN A 629 6.02 14.53 -4.74
CA GLN A 629 7.28 13.96 -5.22
C GLN A 629 7.00 13.08 -6.45
N PHE A 630 7.99 12.96 -7.38
CA PHE A 630 7.80 12.11 -8.56
C PHE A 630 7.67 10.66 -8.20
#